data_9b8ea429bed23389f227e57c8b301a9e
#
_entry.id   9b8ea429bed23389f227e57c8b301a9e
#
_cell.length_a   1.000
_cell.length_b   1.000
_cell.length_c   1.000
_cell.angle_alpha   90.00
_cell.angle_beta   90.00
_cell.angle_gamma   90.00
#
_symmetry.space_group_name_H-M   'P 1'
#
loop_
_entity.id
_entity.type
_entity.pdbx_description
1 polymer ?
#
loop_
_entity_poly.entity_id
_entity_poly.type
_entity_poly.pdbx_seq_one_letter_code
_entity_poly.pdbx_strand_id
1 'polypeptide(L)'
;MAFFPTLFILKEERQYSNMRIWAKEILDNRLIKDMVVTDNSDETRTHKVFNALDEVCHAFDLGKPIWLDSNITDFQVHSKTRFTKDSFIEEIPFDYLEFHVIEED
;
A
#
# COMPACT_ATOMS: atom_id res chain seq x y z
N MET A 1 -10.00 12.19 8.80
CA MET A 1 -9.51 12.63 7.49
C MET A 1 -8.13 12.10 7.27
N ALA A 2 -7.90 11.48 6.14
CA ALA A 2 -6.57 11.00 5.82
C ALA A 2 -5.70 12.20 5.48
N PHE A 3 -4.55 12.27 6.10
CA PHE A 3 -3.58 13.30 5.83
C PHE A 3 -2.35 12.65 5.21
N PHE A 4 -1.94 13.13 4.06
CA PHE A 4 -0.75 12.64 3.39
C PHE A 4 0.32 13.72 3.44
N PRO A 5 1.48 13.40 3.97
CA PRO A 5 2.58 14.36 4.00
C PRO A 5 2.90 14.82 2.58
N THR A 6 2.89 16.12 2.39
CA THR A 6 3.22 16.69 1.09
C THR A 6 4.58 16.22 0.60
N LEU A 7 5.53 16.08 1.51
CA LEU A 7 6.86 15.62 1.17
C LEU A 7 6.84 14.21 0.56
N PHE A 8 6.01 13.32 1.09
CA PHE A 8 5.86 11.97 0.56
C PHE A 8 5.37 12.01 -0.89
N ILE A 9 4.40 12.87 -1.17
CA ILE A 9 3.83 13.01 -2.50
C ILE A 9 4.86 13.60 -3.47
N LEU A 10 5.47 14.72 -3.10
CA LEU A 10 6.33 15.46 -4.02
C LEU A 10 7.66 14.79 -4.28
N LYS A 11 8.18 14.06 -3.31
CA LYS A 11 9.53 13.53 -3.38
C LYS A 11 9.70 12.47 -4.46
N GLU A 12 8.65 11.68 -4.69
CA GLU A 12 8.70 10.56 -5.61
C GLU A 12 7.74 10.73 -6.77
N GLU A 13 7.36 11.96 -7.07
CA GLU A 13 6.31 12.21 -8.04
C GLU A 13 6.84 12.06 -9.45
N ARG A 14 6.78 10.86 -9.96
CA ARG A 14 7.13 10.51 -11.33
C ARG A 14 5.95 9.80 -11.96
N GLN A 15 5.89 9.84 -13.28
CA GLN A 15 4.94 9.05 -14.02
C GLN A 15 5.65 7.80 -14.53
N TYR A 16 5.07 6.66 -14.23
CA TYR A 16 5.52 5.38 -14.75
C TYR A 16 4.37 4.77 -15.52
N SER A 17 4.64 4.24 -16.72
CA SER A 17 3.60 3.63 -17.53
C SER A 17 3.13 2.30 -16.96
N ASN A 18 3.98 1.60 -16.21
CA ASN A 18 3.62 0.31 -15.62
C ASN A 18 3.98 0.27 -14.15
N MET A 19 3.03 -0.17 -13.34
CA MET A 19 3.28 -0.41 -11.92
C MET A 19 2.54 -1.66 -11.50
N ARG A 20 3.20 -2.52 -10.73
CA ARG A 20 2.58 -3.69 -10.14
C ARG A 20 2.83 -3.65 -8.65
N ILE A 21 1.78 -3.88 -7.90
CA ILE A 21 1.83 -3.85 -6.44
C ILE A 21 1.27 -5.16 -5.93
N TRP A 22 2.02 -5.78 -5.01
CA TRP A 22 1.65 -7.06 -4.41
C TRP A 22 1.22 -6.81 -2.97
N ALA A 23 -0.01 -7.17 -2.65
CA ALA A 23 -0.56 -7.05 -1.30
C ALA A 23 -0.75 -8.44 -0.71
N LYS A 24 -0.30 -8.61 0.54
CA LYS A 24 -0.33 -9.90 1.22
C LYS A 24 -0.84 -9.75 2.63
N GLU A 25 -1.81 -10.58 3.00
CA GLU A 25 -2.21 -10.71 4.40
C GLU A 25 -1.40 -11.85 5.02
N ILE A 26 -0.69 -11.56 6.09
CA ILE A 26 0.19 -12.52 6.75
C ILE A 26 -0.34 -12.80 8.16
N LEU A 27 -0.46 -14.07 8.51
CA LEU A 27 -0.85 -14.53 9.84
C LEU A 27 0.07 -15.68 10.25
N ASP A 28 0.72 -15.54 11.41
CA ASP A 28 1.64 -16.55 11.94
C ASP A 28 2.72 -16.91 10.90
N ASN A 29 3.27 -15.89 10.25
CA ASN A 29 4.30 -16.02 9.21
C ASN A 29 3.83 -16.76 7.96
N ARG A 30 2.52 -16.91 7.78
CA ARG A 30 1.96 -17.58 6.60
C ARG A 30 1.19 -16.61 5.75
N LEU A 31 1.34 -16.75 4.46
CA LEU A 31 0.53 -16.01 3.49
C LEU A 31 -0.87 -16.62 3.47
N ILE A 32 -1.87 -15.85 3.90
CA ILE A 32 -3.26 -16.35 3.93
C ILE A 32 -4.10 -15.80 2.78
N LYS A 33 -3.69 -14.68 2.20
CA LYS A 33 -4.42 -14.06 1.09
C LYS A 33 -3.51 -13.08 0.40
N ASP A 34 -3.57 -13.01 -0.92
CA ASP A 34 -2.78 -12.02 -1.66
C ASP A 34 -3.46 -11.64 -2.95
N MET A 35 -3.01 -10.53 -3.51
CA MET A 35 -3.38 -10.11 -4.86
C MET A 35 -2.33 -9.17 -5.42
N VAL A 36 -2.30 -9.07 -6.74
CA VAL A 36 -1.44 -8.11 -7.44
C VAL A 36 -2.34 -7.13 -8.16
N VAL A 37 -2.06 -5.84 -7.96
CA VAL A 37 -2.73 -4.77 -8.71
C VAL A 37 -1.77 -4.29 -9.78
N THR A 38 -2.24 -4.24 -11.02
CA THR A 38 -1.46 -3.72 -12.14
C THR A 38 -2.10 -2.40 -12.58
N ASP A 39 -1.29 -1.36 -12.69
CA ASP A 39 -1.77 -0.06 -13.10
C ASP A 39 -0.87 0.47 -14.21
N ASN A 40 -1.43 0.53 -15.43
CA ASN A 40 -0.73 1.03 -16.62
C ASN A 40 -1.24 2.41 -17.03
N SER A 41 -1.95 3.10 -16.14
CA SER A 41 -2.51 4.41 -16.42
C SER A 41 -1.41 5.48 -16.45
N ASP A 42 -1.81 6.68 -16.86
CA ASP A 42 -0.92 7.86 -16.88
C ASP A 42 -0.94 8.62 -15.54
N GLU A 43 -1.56 8.04 -14.52
CA GLU A 43 -1.59 8.67 -13.20
C GLU A 43 -0.19 8.78 -12.62
N THR A 44 -0.03 9.70 -11.67
CA THR A 44 1.22 9.83 -10.94
C THR A 44 1.48 8.61 -10.08
N ARG A 45 2.73 8.42 -9.69
CA ARG A 45 3.11 7.31 -8.81
C ARG A 45 2.27 7.30 -7.53
N THR A 46 2.12 8.46 -6.92
CA THR A 46 1.37 8.58 -5.67
C THR A 46 -0.08 8.14 -5.85
N HIS A 47 -0.72 8.59 -6.92
CA HIS A 47 -2.11 8.21 -7.19
C HIS A 47 -2.24 6.71 -7.46
N LYS A 48 -1.28 6.14 -8.21
CA LYS A 48 -1.30 4.69 -8.47
C LYS A 48 -1.19 3.91 -7.18
N VAL A 49 -0.33 4.33 -6.26
CA VAL A 49 -0.15 3.67 -4.97
C VAL A 49 -1.45 3.73 -4.15
N PHE A 50 -2.06 4.90 -4.05
CA PHE A 50 -3.29 5.06 -3.28
C PHE A 50 -4.46 4.34 -3.93
N ASN A 51 -4.57 4.39 -5.24
CA ASN A 51 -5.62 3.67 -5.96
C ASN A 51 -5.47 2.16 -5.78
N ALA A 52 -4.25 1.66 -5.81
CA ALA A 52 -3.99 0.24 -5.60
C ALA A 52 -4.37 -0.19 -4.18
N LEU A 53 -4.06 0.63 -3.19
CA LEU A 53 -4.43 0.31 -1.81
C LEU A 53 -5.95 0.29 -1.65
N ASP A 54 -6.64 1.23 -2.27
CA ASP A 54 -8.11 1.24 -2.27
C ASP A 54 -8.66 -0.05 -2.88
N GLU A 55 -8.11 -0.47 -4.00
CA GLU A 55 -8.55 -1.69 -4.68
C GLU A 55 -8.31 -2.93 -3.83
N VAL A 56 -7.14 -3.01 -3.19
CA VAL A 56 -6.82 -4.12 -2.28
C VAL A 56 -7.80 -4.17 -1.12
N CYS A 57 -8.02 -3.03 -0.49
CA CYS A 57 -8.92 -2.97 0.67
C CYS A 57 -10.34 -3.34 0.28
N HIS A 58 -10.80 -2.90 -0.89
CA HIS A 58 -12.11 -3.28 -1.38
C HIS A 58 -12.18 -4.79 -1.62
N ALA A 59 -11.18 -5.37 -2.26
CA ALA A 59 -11.15 -6.79 -2.57
C ALA A 59 -11.06 -7.65 -1.31
N PHE A 60 -10.37 -7.19 -0.30
CA PHE A 60 -10.17 -7.93 0.95
C PHE A 60 -11.20 -7.57 2.02
N ASP A 61 -12.15 -6.70 1.69
CA ASP A 61 -13.18 -6.25 2.63
C ASP A 61 -12.57 -5.64 3.88
N LEU A 62 -11.63 -4.72 3.70
CA LEU A 62 -10.94 -4.02 4.76
C LEU A 62 -11.24 -2.53 4.72
N GLY A 63 -11.31 -1.90 5.89
CA GLY A 63 -11.21 -0.45 5.97
C GLY A 63 -9.79 -0.03 5.53
N LYS A 64 -9.66 1.17 4.98
CA LYS A 64 -8.35 1.64 4.54
C LYS A 64 -7.44 1.88 5.74
N PRO A 65 -6.21 1.38 5.71
CA PRO A 65 -5.28 1.64 6.80
C PRO A 65 -4.80 3.07 6.81
N ILE A 66 -4.38 3.52 7.99
CA ILE A 66 -3.79 4.83 8.18
C ILE A 66 -2.29 4.70 7.92
N TRP A 67 -1.74 5.60 7.11
CA TRP A 67 -0.31 5.68 6.91
C TRP A 67 0.33 6.33 8.13
N LEU A 68 0.99 5.52 8.94
CA LEU A 68 1.76 6.03 10.07
C LEU A 68 3.12 6.50 9.57
N ASP A 69 3.84 7.28 10.39
CA ASP A 69 5.15 7.78 9.98
C ASP A 69 6.10 6.64 9.61
N SER A 70 6.02 5.53 10.34
CA SER A 70 6.86 4.36 10.04
C SER A 70 6.52 3.76 8.66
N ASN A 71 5.24 3.75 8.30
CA ASN A 71 4.82 3.25 6.98
C ASN A 71 5.38 4.13 5.88
N ILE A 72 5.30 5.44 6.06
CA ILE A 72 5.78 6.39 5.06
C ILE A 72 7.29 6.23 4.87
N THR A 73 8.03 6.14 5.95
CA THR A 73 9.49 5.96 5.91
C THR A 73 9.85 4.64 5.22
N ASP A 74 9.20 3.54 5.60
CA ASP A 74 9.44 2.25 5.00
C ASP A 74 9.20 2.29 3.50
N PHE A 75 8.08 2.88 3.10
CA PHE A 75 7.70 2.92 1.70
C PHE A 75 8.65 3.78 0.88
N GLN A 76 9.10 4.90 1.43
CA GLN A 76 10.07 5.76 0.75
C GLN A 76 11.40 5.05 0.53
N VAL A 77 11.81 4.23 1.49
CA VAL A 77 13.13 3.57 1.43
C VAL A 77 13.05 2.26 0.65
N HIS A 78 12.00 1.48 0.86
CA HIS A 78 11.94 0.10 0.37
C HIS A 78 10.85 -0.15 -0.66
N SER A 79 10.00 0.83 -0.95
CA SER A 79 8.79 0.67 -1.77
C SER A 79 7.89 -0.44 -1.22
N LYS A 80 7.93 -0.64 0.08
CA LYS A 80 7.21 -1.69 0.79
C LYS A 80 6.95 -1.25 2.21
N THR A 81 5.77 -1.58 2.73
CA THR A 81 5.45 -1.35 4.13
C THR A 81 4.50 -2.42 4.62
N ARG A 82 4.38 -2.55 5.93
CA ARG A 82 3.45 -3.46 6.59
C ARG A 82 2.49 -2.64 7.42
N PHE A 83 1.21 -2.79 7.12
CA PHE A 83 0.15 -2.17 7.91
C PHE A 83 -0.27 -3.18 8.98
N THR A 84 0.12 -2.91 10.21
CA THR A 84 -0.23 -3.74 11.36
C THR A 84 -1.58 -3.29 11.93
N LYS A 85 -1.99 -3.92 13.02
CA LYS A 85 -3.23 -3.53 13.72
C LYS A 85 -3.25 -2.04 14.08
N ASP A 86 -2.09 -1.43 14.26
CA ASP A 86 -2.02 -0.02 14.65
C ASP A 86 -2.48 0.92 13.53
N SER A 87 -2.51 0.44 12.31
CA SER A 87 -2.95 1.24 11.16
C SER A 87 -4.43 1.10 10.86
N PHE A 88 -5.12 0.16 11.50
CA PHE A 88 -6.53 -0.10 11.22
C PHE A 88 -7.40 0.33 12.39
N ILE A 89 -8.52 0.98 12.08
CA ILE A 89 -9.49 1.37 13.12
C ILE A 89 -10.21 0.13 13.62
N GLU A 90 -10.53 -0.80 12.71
CA GLU A 90 -11.22 -2.05 13.04
C GLU A 90 -10.20 -3.13 13.40
N GLU A 91 -10.66 -4.15 14.12
CA GLU A 91 -9.83 -5.32 14.33
C GLU A 91 -9.63 -6.06 13.01
N ILE A 92 -8.42 -6.54 12.80
CA ILE A 92 -8.08 -7.30 11.60
C ILE A 92 -7.77 -8.75 12.01
N PRO A 93 -8.15 -9.74 11.17
CA PRO A 93 -7.94 -11.15 11.51
C PRO A 93 -6.57 -11.69 11.06
N PHE A 94 -5.60 -10.83 10.87
CA PHE A 94 -4.25 -11.21 10.43
C PHE A 94 -3.24 -10.31 11.15
N ASP A 95 -1.95 -10.61 11.02
CA ASP A 95 -0.92 -9.85 11.73
C ASP A 95 -0.60 -8.54 11.02
N TYR A 96 -0.50 -8.58 9.70
CA TYR A 96 -0.25 -7.36 8.93
C TYR A 96 -0.60 -7.57 7.46
N LEU A 97 -0.85 -6.44 6.81
CA LEU A 97 -1.02 -6.38 5.37
C LEU A 97 0.29 -5.81 4.79
N GLU A 98 1.03 -6.61 4.04
CA GLU A 98 2.23 -6.13 3.38
C GLU A 98 1.87 -5.58 2.01
N PHE A 99 2.35 -4.39 1.72
CA PHE A 99 2.02 -3.65 0.52
C PHE A 99 3.33 -3.29 -0.16
N HIS A 100 3.58 -3.85 -1.33
CA HIS A 100 4.91 -3.84 -1.94
C HIS A 100 4.84 -3.54 -3.43
N VAL A 101 5.51 -2.48 -3.86
CA VAL A 101 5.64 -2.19 -5.29
C VAL A 101 6.72 -3.10 -5.83
N ILE A 102 6.32 -4.05 -6.68
CA ILE A 102 7.23 -5.06 -7.20
C ILE A 102 7.73 -4.74 -8.61
N GLU A 103 7.10 -3.80 -9.28
CA GLU A 103 7.51 -3.40 -10.63
C GLU A 103 7.10 -1.96 -10.89
N GLU A 104 8.03 -1.16 -11.38
CA GLU A 104 7.81 0.21 -11.85
C GLU A 104 8.67 0.45 -13.08
N ASP A 105 8.06 0.88 -14.20
CA ASP A 105 8.84 1.25 -15.38
C ASP A 105 8.09 2.20 -16.31
#